data_fb0504cfb7455fb4876e77f05392c5df
#
_entry.id   fb0504cfb7455fb4876e77f05392c5df
#
_cell.length_a   1.000
_cell.length_b   1.000
_cell.length_c   1.000
_cell.angle_alpha   90.00
_cell.angle_beta   90.00
_cell.angle_gamma   90.00
#
_symmetry.space_group_name_H-M   'P 1'
#
loop_
_entity.id
_entity.type
_entity.pdbx_description
1 polymer ?
#
loop_
_entity_poly.entity_id
_entity_poly.type
_entity_poly.pdbx_seq_one_letter_code
_entity_poly.pdbx_strand_id
1 'polypeptide(L)'
;MGGALAHLAALDLQIMYHLPDVRVVTFGSPRVGNSVFAEFFAQKVSDSWRFTHGRDIVPSVPPQLLGFKHVSREVWLVDVDDGPAGVQQRIVVCDDSGEDPSCHNAACRLGLCTSVADHLNYMGAHMYRGGEC
;
A
#
# COMPACT_ATOMS: atom_id res chain seq x y z
N MET A 1 4.55 -2.84 -8.89
CA MET A 1 5.18 -4.19 -8.90
C MET A 1 6.22 -4.35 -7.80
N GLY A 2 7.15 -3.44 -7.61
CA GLY A 2 8.20 -3.52 -6.57
C GLY A 2 7.67 -3.80 -5.16
N GLY A 3 6.57 -3.17 -4.73
CA GLY A 3 5.95 -3.42 -3.43
C GLY A 3 5.47 -4.87 -3.24
N ALA A 4 4.92 -5.49 -4.30
CA ALA A 4 4.53 -6.90 -4.24
C ALA A 4 5.76 -7.81 -4.08
N LEU A 5 6.82 -7.54 -4.81
CA LEU A 5 8.09 -8.27 -4.68
C LEU A 5 8.72 -8.08 -3.29
N ALA A 6 8.61 -6.88 -2.71
CA ALA A 6 9.11 -6.61 -1.36
C ALA A 6 8.38 -7.45 -0.30
N HIS A 7 7.06 -7.65 -0.41
CA HIS A 7 6.32 -8.53 0.49
C HIS A 7 6.78 -10.00 0.36
N LEU A 8 6.95 -10.50 -0.87
CA LEU A 8 7.45 -11.86 -1.08
C LEU A 8 8.87 -12.03 -0.54
N ALA A 9 9.76 -11.07 -0.83
CA ALA A 9 11.12 -11.09 -0.32
C ALA A 9 11.18 -11.05 1.22
N ALA A 10 10.34 -10.21 1.86
CA ALA A 10 10.27 -10.15 3.33
C ALA A 10 9.85 -11.51 3.92
N LEU A 11 8.89 -12.19 3.29
CA LEU A 11 8.46 -13.51 3.72
C LEU A 11 9.58 -14.56 3.56
N ASP A 12 10.28 -14.54 2.42
CA ASP A 12 11.43 -15.42 2.18
C ASP A 12 12.56 -15.19 3.20
N LEU A 13 12.90 -13.94 3.48
CA LEU A 13 13.91 -13.57 4.48
C LEU A 13 13.54 -14.10 5.86
N GLN A 14 12.27 -14.00 6.24
CA GLN A 14 11.78 -14.49 7.52
C GLN A 14 11.77 -16.01 7.61
N ILE A 15 11.34 -16.71 6.54
CA ILE A 15 11.11 -18.15 6.58
C ILE A 15 12.36 -18.94 6.19
N MET A 16 12.99 -18.58 5.06
CA MET A 16 14.09 -19.35 4.48
C MET A 16 15.44 -19.01 5.13
N TYR A 17 15.62 -17.74 5.48
CA TYR A 17 16.88 -17.26 6.05
C TYR A 17 16.82 -17.05 7.56
N HIS A 18 15.63 -17.24 8.17
CA HIS A 18 15.40 -17.12 9.61
C HIS A 18 15.89 -15.79 10.19
N LEU A 19 15.82 -14.71 9.40
CA LEU A 19 16.21 -13.39 9.86
C LEU A 19 15.19 -12.86 10.87
N PRO A 20 15.62 -12.48 12.08
CA PRO A 20 14.72 -11.85 13.04
C PRO A 20 14.35 -10.43 12.56
N ASP A 21 13.22 -9.95 13.01
CA ASP A 21 12.81 -8.54 12.91
C ASP A 21 12.80 -7.96 11.49
N VAL A 22 12.36 -8.77 10.52
CA VAL A 22 12.17 -8.28 9.14
C VAL A 22 11.08 -7.22 9.13
N ARG A 23 11.44 -6.04 8.66
CA ARG A 23 10.51 -4.91 8.44
C ARG A 23 10.31 -4.68 6.95
N VAL A 24 9.08 -4.44 6.52
CA VAL A 24 8.76 -4.08 5.15
C VAL A 24 7.86 -2.85 5.10
N VAL A 25 8.27 -1.88 4.29
CA VAL A 25 7.48 -0.68 4.00
C VAL A 25 7.31 -0.58 2.49
N THR A 26 6.08 -0.40 2.04
CA THR A 26 5.78 -0.30 0.61
C THR A 26 4.93 0.92 0.30
N PHE A 27 5.11 1.46 -0.89
CA PHE A 27 4.34 2.58 -1.43
C PHE A 27 3.63 2.13 -2.71
N GLY A 28 2.30 2.32 -2.75
CA GLY A 28 1.50 1.93 -3.91
C GLY A 28 1.58 0.43 -4.26
N SER A 29 1.71 -0.44 -3.26
CA SER A 29 1.77 -1.89 -3.52
C SER A 29 0.42 -2.44 -3.97
N PRO A 30 0.38 -3.30 -5.00
CA PRO A 30 -0.82 -4.05 -5.34
C PRO A 30 -1.08 -5.17 -4.33
N ARG A 31 -2.24 -5.82 -4.43
CA ARG A 31 -2.52 -7.07 -3.71
C ARG A 31 -1.61 -8.18 -4.21
N VAL A 32 -1.12 -9.02 -3.30
CA VAL A 32 -0.12 -10.05 -3.61
C VAL A 32 -0.75 -11.44 -3.67
N GLY A 33 -1.66 -11.74 -2.75
CA GLY A 33 -2.28 -13.04 -2.64
C GLY A 33 -3.73 -12.98 -2.15
N ASN A 34 -4.26 -14.12 -1.77
CA ASN A 34 -5.61 -14.26 -1.21
C ASN A 34 -5.61 -14.03 0.33
N SER A 35 -6.77 -14.25 0.97
CA SER A 35 -6.89 -14.09 2.43
C SER A 35 -5.96 -15.00 3.22
N VAL A 36 -5.76 -16.24 2.76
CA VAL A 36 -4.86 -17.20 3.42
C VAL A 36 -3.41 -16.71 3.38
N PHE A 37 -2.98 -16.18 2.22
CA PHE A 37 -1.66 -15.57 2.09
C PHE A 37 -1.53 -14.34 3.00
N ALA A 38 -2.50 -13.44 3.03
CA ALA A 38 -2.46 -12.24 3.83
C ALA A 38 -2.37 -12.53 5.34
N GLU A 39 -3.13 -13.50 5.81
CA GLU A 39 -3.09 -13.97 7.21
C GLU A 39 -1.75 -14.63 7.56
N PHE A 40 -1.26 -15.50 6.69
CA PHE A 40 0.04 -16.15 6.87
C PHE A 40 1.18 -15.12 6.89
N PHE A 41 1.14 -14.16 5.98
CA PHE A 41 2.11 -13.07 5.93
C PHE A 41 2.11 -12.26 7.24
N ALA A 42 0.95 -11.86 7.75
CA ALA A 42 0.83 -11.09 8.98
C ALA A 42 1.37 -11.82 10.22
N GLN A 43 1.26 -13.16 10.24
CA GLN A 43 1.84 -13.98 11.31
C GLN A 43 3.38 -14.05 11.25
N LYS A 44 3.96 -13.96 10.06
CA LYS A 44 5.40 -14.10 9.86
C LYS A 44 6.13 -12.76 9.85
N VAL A 45 5.55 -11.74 9.22
CA VAL A 45 6.13 -10.42 9.06
C VAL A 45 5.22 -9.40 9.76
N SER A 46 5.36 -9.30 11.08
CA SER A 46 4.50 -8.46 11.92
C SER A 46 4.74 -6.96 11.75
N ASP A 47 5.93 -6.53 11.30
CA ASP A 47 6.26 -5.13 11.06
C ASP A 47 6.19 -4.82 9.56
N SER A 48 4.95 -4.76 9.06
CA SER A 48 4.64 -4.48 7.66
C SER A 48 3.73 -3.27 7.54
N TRP A 49 4.11 -2.29 6.71
CA TRP A 49 3.35 -1.09 6.47
C TRP A 49 3.18 -0.83 4.97
N ARG A 50 1.96 -0.60 4.54
CA ARG A 50 1.62 -0.23 3.17
C ARG A 50 1.13 1.20 3.13
N PHE A 51 1.83 2.05 2.41
CA PHE A 51 1.38 3.40 2.13
C PHE A 51 0.58 3.40 0.82
N THR A 52 -0.61 3.96 0.87
CA THR A 52 -1.48 4.23 -0.29
C THR A 52 -1.70 5.74 -0.41
N HIS A 53 -1.95 6.24 -1.60
CA HIS A 53 -2.14 7.67 -1.83
C HIS A 53 -3.40 7.92 -2.64
N GLY A 54 -4.22 8.86 -2.19
CA GLY A 54 -5.37 9.40 -2.90
C GLY A 54 -6.22 8.32 -3.56
N ARG A 55 -6.26 8.33 -4.88
CA ARG A 55 -6.95 7.37 -5.76
C ARG A 55 -5.98 6.57 -6.63
N ASP A 56 -4.81 6.25 -6.10
CA ASP A 56 -3.81 5.41 -6.78
C ASP A 56 -4.45 4.11 -7.30
N ILE A 57 -4.30 3.86 -8.62
CA ILE A 57 -4.88 2.68 -9.27
C ILE A 57 -4.23 1.37 -8.80
N VAL A 58 -2.94 1.38 -8.49
CA VAL A 58 -2.17 0.14 -8.29
C VAL A 58 -2.60 -0.65 -7.05
N PRO A 59 -2.88 -0.05 -5.87
CA PRO A 59 -3.43 -0.80 -4.74
C PRO A 59 -4.82 -1.42 -5.02
N SER A 60 -5.54 -0.92 -6.04
CA SER A 60 -6.84 -1.49 -6.42
C SER A 60 -6.73 -2.84 -7.14
N VAL A 61 -5.55 -3.21 -7.61
CA VAL A 61 -5.35 -4.41 -8.42
C VAL A 61 -4.44 -5.42 -7.70
N PRO A 62 -4.63 -6.72 -7.96
CA PRO A 62 -5.81 -7.34 -8.53
C PRO A 62 -7.08 -7.09 -7.70
N PRO A 63 -8.29 -7.07 -8.32
CA PRO A 63 -9.53 -6.77 -7.59
C PRO A 63 -9.84 -7.81 -6.51
N GLN A 64 -10.47 -7.36 -5.41
CA GLN A 64 -10.98 -8.24 -4.35
C GLN A 64 -11.95 -9.31 -4.88
N LEU A 65 -12.74 -8.96 -5.91
CA LEU A 65 -13.68 -9.89 -6.54
C LEU A 65 -13.01 -11.16 -7.08
N LEU A 66 -11.73 -11.10 -7.41
CA LEU A 66 -10.94 -12.26 -7.82
C LEU A 66 -10.33 -13.03 -6.63
N GLY A 67 -10.73 -12.74 -5.40
CA GLY A 67 -10.27 -13.40 -4.19
C GLY A 67 -8.95 -12.87 -3.64
N PHE A 68 -8.41 -11.79 -4.20
CA PHE A 68 -7.20 -11.16 -3.67
C PHE A 68 -7.51 -10.32 -2.43
N LYS A 69 -6.55 -10.30 -1.49
CA LYS A 69 -6.59 -9.52 -0.27
C LYS A 69 -5.24 -8.88 0.02
N HIS A 70 -5.26 -7.65 0.48
CA HIS A 70 -4.05 -6.99 0.96
C HIS A 70 -3.55 -7.60 2.28
N VAL A 71 -2.24 -7.57 2.45
CA VAL A 71 -1.63 -7.73 3.77
C VAL A 71 -2.00 -6.54 4.67
N SER A 72 -2.00 -6.74 5.99
CA SER A 72 -2.44 -5.74 6.97
C SER A 72 -1.54 -4.50 7.04
N ARG A 73 -2.04 -3.54 7.79
CA ARG A 73 -1.50 -2.21 8.11
C ARG A 73 -1.33 -1.31 6.91
N GLU A 74 -2.42 -0.60 6.65
CA GLU A 74 -2.45 0.46 5.66
C GLU A 74 -2.31 1.82 6.32
N VAL A 75 -1.56 2.71 5.65
CA VAL A 75 -1.50 4.14 5.92
C VAL A 75 -1.90 4.85 4.65
N TRP A 76 -3.06 5.51 4.69
CA TRP A 76 -3.58 6.23 3.53
C TRP A 76 -3.22 7.71 3.58
N LEU A 77 -2.58 8.18 2.53
CA LEU A 77 -2.21 9.59 2.33
C LEU A 77 -3.33 10.27 1.54
N VAL A 78 -3.89 11.33 2.10
CA VAL A 78 -4.99 12.09 1.48
C VAL A 78 -4.54 13.53 1.26
N ASP A 79 -4.58 13.96 0.02
CA ASP A 79 -4.34 15.36 -0.32
C ASP A 79 -5.55 16.21 0.10
N VAL A 80 -5.29 17.18 0.95
CA VAL A 80 -6.29 18.14 1.43
C VAL A 80 -5.88 19.54 0.97
N ASP A 81 -6.78 20.23 0.27
CA ASP A 81 -6.59 21.63 -0.07
C ASP A 81 -6.79 22.49 1.19
N ASP A 82 -5.72 23.11 1.66
CA ASP A 82 -5.72 23.99 2.84
C ASP A 82 -5.71 25.47 2.43
N GLY A 83 -6.29 25.77 1.29
CA GLY A 83 -6.45 27.14 0.77
C GLY A 83 -5.11 27.82 0.53
N PRO A 84 -4.81 28.96 1.21
CA PRO A 84 -3.58 29.72 0.97
C PRO A 84 -2.29 28.96 1.32
N ALA A 85 -2.38 27.90 2.16
CA ALA A 85 -1.25 27.05 2.52
C ALA A 85 -0.96 25.97 1.45
N GLY A 86 -1.83 25.84 0.44
CA GLY A 86 -1.71 24.88 -0.64
C GLY A 86 -2.19 23.48 -0.25
N VAL A 87 -1.81 22.49 -1.06
CA VAL A 87 -2.19 21.09 -0.82
C VAL A 87 -1.27 20.49 0.26
N GLN A 88 -1.89 19.95 1.32
CA GLN A 88 -1.21 19.22 2.36
C GLN A 88 -1.61 17.74 2.36
N GLN A 89 -0.68 16.87 2.66
CA GLN A 89 -0.94 15.44 2.81
C GLN A 89 -1.32 15.10 4.25
N ARG A 90 -2.57 14.66 4.46
CA ARG A 90 -3.03 14.11 5.73
C ARG A 90 -2.80 12.61 5.76
N ILE A 91 -2.31 12.12 6.89
CA ILE A 91 -2.05 10.70 7.14
C ILE A 91 -3.25 10.11 7.87
N VAL A 92 -3.81 9.02 7.34
CA VAL A 92 -4.87 8.23 7.95
C VAL A 92 -4.33 6.83 8.19
N VAL A 93 -4.25 6.42 9.47
CA VAL A 93 -3.89 5.05 9.83
C VAL A 93 -5.17 4.23 9.81
N CYS A 94 -5.18 3.18 9.01
CA CYS A 94 -6.32 2.32 8.79
C CYS A 94 -6.38 1.19 9.82
N ASP A 95 -7.47 0.42 9.80
CA ASP A 95 -7.57 -0.79 10.61
C ASP A 95 -6.61 -1.88 10.11
N ASP A 96 -6.44 -2.94 10.91
CA ASP A 96 -5.52 -4.02 10.58
C ASP A 96 -6.12 -5.08 9.62
N SER A 97 -7.29 -4.83 9.03
CA SER A 97 -7.94 -5.77 8.11
C SER A 97 -7.22 -5.93 6.77
N GLY A 98 -6.44 -4.90 6.39
CA GLY A 98 -5.84 -4.75 5.07
C GLY A 98 -6.79 -4.23 4.00
N GLU A 99 -8.11 -4.21 4.28
CA GLU A 99 -9.16 -3.78 3.34
C GLU A 99 -10.15 -2.80 4.00
N ASP A 100 -9.64 -1.90 4.83
CA ASP A 100 -10.44 -0.90 5.55
C ASP A 100 -11.33 -0.11 4.58
N PRO A 101 -12.68 -0.18 4.74
CA PRO A 101 -13.60 0.53 3.86
C PRO A 101 -13.58 2.05 4.05
N SER A 102 -12.93 2.56 5.09
CA SER A 102 -12.79 4.00 5.35
C SER A 102 -11.49 4.61 4.83
N CYS A 103 -10.58 3.78 4.31
CA CYS A 103 -9.27 4.18 3.77
C CYS A 103 -9.26 4.23 2.23
N HIS A 104 -8.19 3.78 1.60
CA HIS A 104 -8.05 3.81 0.13
C HIS A 104 -9.25 3.19 -0.59
N ASN A 105 -9.84 2.12 -0.04
CA ASN A 105 -11.05 1.52 -0.57
C ASN A 105 -12.26 2.48 -0.62
N ALA A 106 -12.33 3.49 0.26
CA ALA A 106 -13.38 4.51 0.21
C ALA A 106 -13.27 5.42 -1.01
N ALA A 107 -12.03 5.74 -1.42
CA ALA A 107 -11.76 6.54 -2.62
C ALA A 107 -12.01 5.76 -3.91
N CYS A 108 -11.87 4.43 -3.84
CA CYS A 108 -11.92 3.51 -4.96
C CYS A 108 -13.22 2.69 -4.99
N ARG A 109 -14.36 3.34 -4.97
CA ARG A 109 -15.67 2.68 -5.03
C ARG A 109 -15.70 1.66 -6.16
N LEU A 110 -16.09 0.41 -5.87
CA LEU A 110 -16.14 -0.73 -6.79
C LEU A 110 -14.76 -1.14 -7.35
N GLY A 111 -13.67 -0.80 -6.66
CA GLY A 111 -12.32 -1.13 -7.13
C GLY A 111 -11.85 -0.32 -8.35
N LEU A 112 -12.53 0.78 -8.67
CA LEU A 112 -12.25 1.63 -9.83
C LEU A 112 -11.47 2.90 -9.40
N CYS A 113 -10.27 2.72 -8.85
CA CYS A 113 -9.30 3.79 -8.81
C CYS A 113 -8.64 3.94 -10.17
N THR A 114 -8.37 5.18 -10.56
CA THR A 114 -7.90 5.50 -11.92
C THR A 114 -6.72 6.45 -11.97
N SER A 115 -6.19 6.88 -10.82
CA SER A 115 -5.12 7.86 -10.78
C SER A 115 -3.76 7.19 -10.88
N VAL A 116 -3.10 7.39 -12.02
CA VAL A 116 -1.68 7.08 -12.21
C VAL A 116 -0.81 8.18 -11.58
N ALA A 117 -1.31 9.42 -11.55
CA ALA A 117 -0.60 10.55 -10.95
C ALA A 117 -0.36 10.33 -9.46
N ASP A 118 -1.37 9.83 -8.73
CA ASP A 118 -1.23 9.51 -7.31
C ASP A 118 -0.25 8.36 -7.08
N HIS A 119 -0.17 7.40 -8.03
CA HIS A 119 0.83 6.32 -7.98
C HIS A 119 2.27 6.83 -8.10
N LEU A 120 2.47 7.93 -8.80
CA LEU A 120 3.79 8.50 -9.05
C LEU A 120 4.20 9.55 -8.01
N ASN A 121 3.34 9.85 -7.02
CA ASN A 121 3.61 10.87 -6.02
C ASN A 121 3.31 10.35 -4.61
N TYR A 122 4.32 10.18 -3.80
CA TYR A 122 4.21 9.79 -2.40
C TYR A 122 5.03 10.72 -1.52
N MET A 123 4.41 11.33 -0.53
CA MET A 123 5.08 12.21 0.45
C MET A 123 5.91 13.34 -0.20
N GLY A 124 5.39 13.90 -1.31
CA GLY A 124 6.07 14.94 -2.08
C GLY A 124 7.20 14.45 -2.99
N ALA A 125 7.55 13.17 -2.94
CA ALA A 125 8.50 12.57 -3.86
C ALA A 125 7.81 12.13 -5.15
N HIS A 126 8.28 12.62 -6.30
CA HIS A 126 7.75 12.27 -7.62
C HIS A 126 8.60 11.18 -8.25
N MET A 127 8.05 9.94 -8.33
CA MET A 127 8.82 8.75 -8.72
C MET A 127 9.22 8.70 -10.20
N TYR A 128 8.66 9.56 -11.05
CA TYR A 128 8.96 9.59 -12.49
C TYR A 128 9.96 10.68 -12.90
N ARG A 129 10.29 11.62 -12.04
CA ARG A 129 11.38 12.58 -12.29
C ARG A 129 12.75 11.94 -12.05
N GLY A 130 12.96 10.81 -12.72
CA GLY A 130 14.26 10.17 -12.78
C GLY A 130 15.18 10.94 -13.72
N GLY A 131 16.26 11.50 -13.20
CA GLY A 131 17.31 12.10 -14.00
C GLY A 131 18.10 13.24 -13.37
N GLU A 132 17.68 13.72 -12.22
CA GLU A 132 18.47 14.70 -11.48
C GLU A 132 18.76 14.14 -10.07
N CYS A 133 19.76 13.27 -10.00
CA CYS A 133 20.51 12.98 -8.77
C CYS A 133 21.78 13.79 -8.79
#